data_c372b35d6e4cc87b992dd492844a9467
#
_entry.id   c372b35d6e4cc87b992dd492844a9467
#
_cell.length_a   1.000
_cell.length_b   1.000
_cell.length_c   1.000
_cell.angle_alpha   90.00
_cell.angle_beta   90.00
_cell.angle_gamma   90.00
#
_symmetry.space_group_name_H-M   'P 1'
#
loop_
_entity.id
_entity.type
_entity.pdbx_description
1 polymer ?
#
loop_
_entity_poly.entity_id
_entity_poly.type
_entity_poly.pdbx_seq_one_letter_code
_entity_poly.pdbx_strand_id
1 'polypeptide(L)'
;MSSERQPVESAGRWWGEHIHRYNEALQHLKPEDTVLDIACGTGFGTDIIAGKTKGKVVGGDIAADAIAQCKNHWNKSNLDFRVLDGTQLAFPDHYFDKIVSFETIEHTGQYRQMVSEFARVLKPGGMLILSTPNREVMSPDGNIVNPYHIQEFTYDELKQLLESSFSKVQMTGQRYRRYDKKTFRRSVGKLFEKLFLSFGVRKLPYSWRSSFMKAFFGYPLYPQETDFTLEKDVLRIKGECPVQFAVCQK
;
A
#
# COMPACT_ATOMS: atom_id res chain seq x y z
N MET A 1 0.66 19.62 0.69
CA MET A 1 1.05 18.24 1.04
C MET A 1 -0.23 17.42 1.11
N SER A 2 -0.36 16.33 0.38
CA SER A 2 -1.53 15.47 0.55
C SER A 2 -1.46 14.82 1.94
N SER A 3 -2.56 14.84 2.67
CA SER A 3 -2.66 14.28 4.03
C SER A 3 -2.55 12.74 4.06
N GLU A 4 -2.40 12.10 2.91
CA GLU A 4 -2.36 10.65 2.74
C GLU A 4 -0.96 10.04 2.78
N ARG A 5 0.09 10.86 2.61
CA ARG A 5 1.46 10.36 2.69
C ARG A 5 1.81 9.94 4.12
N GLN A 6 2.31 8.72 4.26
CA GLN A 6 2.79 8.22 5.54
C GLN A 6 4.04 9.01 5.98
N PRO A 7 4.13 9.46 7.24
CA PRO A 7 5.33 10.13 7.72
C PRO A 7 6.53 9.16 7.78
N VAL A 8 7.72 9.64 7.45
CA VAL A 8 8.96 8.84 7.45
C VAL A 8 9.33 8.37 8.86
N GLU A 9 9.04 9.17 9.89
CA GLU A 9 9.61 9.00 11.24
C GLU A 9 8.63 8.46 12.28
N SER A 10 7.37 8.25 11.97
CA SER A 10 6.39 7.79 12.97
C SER A 10 5.46 6.73 12.43
N ALA A 11 5.28 5.65 13.20
CA ALA A 11 4.23 4.67 12.95
C ALA A 11 2.86 5.36 13.05
N GLY A 12 2.26 5.66 11.91
CA GLY A 12 0.90 6.20 11.80
C GLY A 12 -0.15 5.08 11.90
N ARG A 13 -1.45 5.46 11.87
CA ARG A 13 -2.58 4.54 11.91
C ARG A 13 -2.54 3.47 10.82
N TRP A 14 -2.05 3.83 9.64
CA TRP A 14 -1.99 2.99 8.44
C TRP A 14 -0.65 2.29 8.22
N TRP A 15 0.33 2.52 9.10
CA TRP A 15 1.70 2.01 8.96
C TRP A 15 1.77 0.50 8.84
N GLY A 16 1.14 -0.23 9.76
CA GLY A 16 1.15 -1.70 9.77
C GLY A 16 0.50 -2.30 8.52
N GLU A 17 -0.54 -1.66 8.00
CA GLU A 17 -1.23 -2.06 6.78
C GLU A 17 -0.33 -1.93 5.54
N HIS A 18 0.37 -0.81 5.41
CA HIS A 18 1.33 -0.60 4.31
C HIS A 18 2.53 -1.54 4.42
N ILE A 19 3.13 -1.69 5.62
CA ILE A 19 4.24 -2.64 5.81
C ILE A 19 3.82 -4.07 5.44
N HIS A 20 2.61 -4.49 5.84
CA HIS A 20 2.10 -5.80 5.45
C HIS A 20 2.08 -5.97 3.92
N ARG A 21 1.58 -4.97 3.16
CA ARG A 21 1.56 -5.02 1.70
C ARG A 21 2.97 -5.12 1.10
N TYR A 22 3.92 -4.35 1.61
CA TYR A 22 5.32 -4.47 1.17
C TYR A 22 5.91 -5.84 1.51
N ASN A 23 5.66 -6.38 2.71
CA ASN A 23 6.11 -7.72 3.10
C ASN A 23 5.51 -8.81 2.19
N GLU A 24 4.25 -8.68 1.78
CA GLU A 24 3.64 -9.58 0.80
C GLU A 24 4.29 -9.43 -0.58
N ALA A 25 4.56 -8.19 -1.04
CA ALA A 25 5.28 -7.96 -2.29
C ALA A 25 6.66 -8.60 -2.29
N LEU A 26 7.40 -8.56 -1.17
CA LEU A 26 8.72 -9.16 -1.04
C LEU A 26 8.73 -10.68 -1.30
N GLN A 27 7.61 -11.39 -1.12
CA GLN A 27 7.51 -12.82 -1.41
C GLN A 27 7.63 -13.13 -2.91
N HIS A 28 7.39 -12.13 -3.76
CA HIS A 28 7.44 -12.24 -5.22
C HIS A 28 8.76 -11.75 -5.82
N LEU A 29 9.67 -11.21 -5.01
CA LEU A 29 10.95 -10.66 -5.46
C LEU A 29 12.06 -11.72 -5.44
N LYS A 30 12.89 -11.68 -6.48
CA LYS A 30 14.15 -12.42 -6.57
C LYS A 30 15.35 -11.50 -6.22
N PRO A 31 16.48 -12.06 -5.82
CA PRO A 31 17.64 -11.26 -5.39
C PRO A 31 18.16 -10.27 -6.42
N GLU A 32 18.03 -10.55 -7.72
CA GLU A 32 18.59 -9.71 -8.81
C GLU A 32 17.52 -8.90 -9.56
N ASP A 33 16.25 -8.90 -9.07
CA ASP A 33 15.17 -8.18 -9.74
C ASP A 33 15.43 -6.67 -9.78
N THR A 34 15.23 -6.07 -10.95
CA THR A 34 15.11 -4.63 -11.14
C THR A 34 13.67 -4.22 -10.87
N VAL A 35 13.44 -3.37 -9.87
CA VAL A 35 12.12 -3.08 -9.33
C VAL A 35 11.78 -1.60 -9.49
N LEU A 36 10.54 -1.30 -9.89
CA LEU A 36 9.91 0.02 -9.79
C LEU A 36 8.89 0.00 -8.66
N ASP A 37 8.99 0.95 -7.74
CA ASP A 37 7.97 1.29 -6.74
C ASP A 37 7.37 2.63 -7.16
N ILE A 38 6.18 2.62 -7.77
CA ILE A 38 5.53 3.83 -8.32
C ILE A 38 4.45 4.36 -7.40
N ALA A 39 4.41 5.68 -7.22
CA ALA A 39 3.75 6.42 -6.16
C ALA A 39 4.35 6.07 -4.78
N CYS A 40 5.67 6.07 -4.71
CA CYS A 40 6.43 5.63 -3.54
C CYS A 40 6.27 6.54 -2.31
N GLY A 41 5.66 7.72 -2.46
CA GLY A 41 5.42 8.67 -1.37
C GLY A 41 6.69 9.07 -0.65
N THR A 42 6.81 8.70 0.64
CA THR A 42 7.98 8.99 1.48
C THR A 42 9.15 8.02 1.29
N GLY A 43 9.03 7.04 0.40
CA GLY A 43 10.10 6.12 0.02
C GLY A 43 10.39 4.99 1.02
N PHE A 44 9.66 4.88 2.14
CA PHE A 44 9.92 3.84 3.13
C PHE A 44 9.75 2.43 2.56
N GLY A 45 8.74 2.21 1.73
CA GLY A 45 8.50 0.93 1.07
C GLY A 45 9.56 0.62 0.03
N THR A 46 9.99 1.63 -0.72
CA THR A 46 11.10 1.49 -1.68
C THR A 46 12.39 1.08 -0.97
N ASP A 47 12.66 1.66 0.22
CA ASP A 47 13.82 1.28 1.04
C ASP A 47 13.73 -0.17 1.55
N ILE A 48 12.54 -0.65 1.95
CA ILE A 48 12.28 -2.05 2.30
C ILE A 48 12.60 -2.97 1.10
N ILE A 49 12.11 -2.64 -0.10
CA ILE A 49 12.40 -3.39 -1.33
C ILE A 49 13.90 -3.43 -1.60
N ALA A 50 14.58 -2.27 -1.54
CA ALA A 50 16.02 -2.16 -1.79
C ALA A 50 16.88 -2.96 -0.79
N GLY A 51 16.36 -3.22 0.41
CA GLY A 51 16.99 -4.11 1.39
C GLY A 51 16.85 -5.60 1.05
N LYS A 52 15.92 -5.97 0.15
CA LYS A 52 15.63 -7.36 -0.22
C LYS A 52 16.30 -7.81 -1.51
N THR A 53 16.43 -6.93 -2.49
CA THR A 53 17.08 -7.23 -3.77
C THR A 53 18.45 -6.57 -3.86
N LYS A 54 19.37 -7.19 -4.63
CA LYS A 54 20.65 -6.59 -5.05
C LYS A 54 20.50 -5.84 -6.38
N GLY A 55 19.44 -6.12 -7.13
CA GLY A 55 19.10 -5.42 -8.34
C GLY A 55 18.73 -3.96 -8.08
N LYS A 56 18.65 -3.18 -9.15
CA LYS A 56 18.30 -1.76 -9.08
C LYS A 56 16.86 -1.56 -8.64
N VAL A 57 16.63 -0.67 -7.67
CA VAL A 57 15.31 -0.26 -7.22
C VAL A 57 15.10 1.22 -7.54
N VAL A 58 14.01 1.54 -8.23
CA VAL A 58 13.61 2.91 -8.53
C VAL A 58 12.34 3.23 -7.78
N GLY A 59 12.38 4.23 -6.92
CA GLY A 59 11.20 4.85 -6.32
C GLY A 59 10.73 6.02 -7.17
N GLY A 60 9.48 6.00 -7.61
CA GLY A 60 8.88 7.05 -8.41
C GLY A 60 7.66 7.68 -7.75
N ASP A 61 7.57 8.99 -7.77
CA ASP A 61 6.37 9.74 -7.35
C ASP A 61 6.22 10.98 -8.22
N ILE A 62 4.99 11.39 -8.49
CA ILE A 62 4.72 12.59 -9.29
C ILE A 62 5.09 13.87 -8.53
N ALA A 63 5.16 13.82 -7.21
CA ALA A 63 5.44 14.95 -6.36
C ALA A 63 6.96 15.15 -6.15
N ALA A 64 7.49 16.20 -6.74
CA ALA A 64 8.92 16.53 -6.65
C ALA A 64 9.40 16.76 -5.20
N ASP A 65 8.54 17.30 -4.33
CA ASP A 65 8.85 17.52 -2.91
C ASP A 65 9.03 16.19 -2.15
N ALA A 66 8.21 15.17 -2.45
CA ALA A 66 8.35 13.84 -1.89
C ALA A 66 9.67 13.19 -2.34
N ILE A 67 9.98 13.26 -3.62
CA ILE A 67 11.23 12.72 -4.16
C ILE A 67 12.46 13.42 -3.58
N ALA A 68 12.43 14.74 -3.38
CA ALA A 68 13.51 15.45 -2.72
C ALA A 68 13.73 14.96 -1.27
N GLN A 69 12.65 14.72 -0.52
CA GLN A 69 12.73 14.13 0.83
C GLN A 69 13.30 12.71 0.80
N CYS A 70 12.83 11.87 -0.14
CA CYS A 70 13.35 10.51 -0.30
C CYS A 70 14.86 10.48 -0.53
N LYS A 71 15.38 11.31 -1.44
CA LYS A 71 16.82 11.42 -1.74
C LYS A 71 17.66 11.86 -0.55
N ASN A 72 17.10 12.70 0.30
CA ASN A 72 17.79 13.16 1.51
C ASN A 72 17.78 12.13 2.65
N HIS A 73 16.77 11.28 2.68
CA HIS A 73 16.56 10.34 3.80
C HIS A 73 17.11 8.94 3.54
N TRP A 74 16.92 8.43 2.32
CA TRP A 74 17.26 7.06 1.98
C TRP A 74 18.53 6.99 1.13
N ASN A 75 19.51 6.18 1.57
CA ASN A 75 20.83 6.10 0.94
C ASN A 75 21.34 4.64 0.85
N LYS A 76 20.80 3.88 -0.10
CA LYS A 76 21.32 2.55 -0.44
C LYS A 76 21.91 2.58 -1.86
N SER A 77 22.99 1.85 -2.09
CA SER A 77 23.75 1.86 -3.36
C SER A 77 22.94 1.39 -4.58
N ASN A 78 21.90 0.57 -4.35
CA ASN A 78 21.02 0.05 -5.39
C ASN A 78 19.70 0.85 -5.53
N LEU A 79 19.53 1.96 -4.80
CA LEU A 79 18.30 2.74 -4.72
C LEU A 79 18.43 4.07 -5.47
N ASP A 80 17.41 4.39 -6.28
CA ASP A 80 17.32 5.66 -7.00
C ASP A 80 15.88 6.22 -6.88
N PHE A 81 15.74 7.52 -6.67
CA PHE A 81 14.43 8.18 -6.58
C PHE A 81 14.27 9.19 -7.71
N ARG A 82 13.13 9.15 -8.39
CA ARG A 82 12.83 9.98 -9.57
C ARG A 82 11.42 10.56 -9.51
N VAL A 83 11.27 11.79 -10.01
CA VAL A 83 9.94 12.33 -10.30
C VAL A 83 9.40 11.60 -11.53
N LEU A 84 8.30 10.86 -11.37
CA LEU A 84 7.71 10.01 -12.40
C LEU A 84 6.18 10.14 -12.40
N ASP A 85 5.61 10.25 -13.60
CA ASP A 85 4.19 10.08 -13.83
C ASP A 85 3.92 8.63 -14.24
N GLY A 86 3.10 7.92 -13.44
CA GLY A 86 2.76 6.51 -13.71
C GLY A 86 1.96 6.31 -15.01
N THR A 87 1.38 7.37 -15.57
CA THR A 87 0.65 7.34 -16.85
C THR A 87 1.57 7.48 -18.06
N GLN A 88 2.84 7.92 -17.85
CA GLN A 88 3.84 8.09 -18.90
C GLN A 88 5.24 7.84 -18.34
N LEU A 89 5.61 6.58 -18.21
CA LEU A 89 6.90 6.17 -17.64
C LEU A 89 8.06 6.38 -18.61
N ALA A 90 9.03 7.20 -18.20
CA ALA A 90 10.24 7.50 -19.00
C ALA A 90 11.27 6.34 -18.93
N PHE A 91 10.80 5.11 -19.22
CA PHE A 91 11.64 3.91 -19.33
C PHE A 91 11.36 3.18 -20.65
N PRO A 92 12.35 2.44 -21.19
CA PRO A 92 12.13 1.60 -22.35
C PRO A 92 11.17 0.44 -22.03
N ASP A 93 10.63 -0.18 -23.08
CA ASP A 93 9.87 -1.41 -22.95
C ASP A 93 10.73 -2.50 -22.30
N HIS A 94 10.08 -3.37 -21.50
CA HIS A 94 10.75 -4.55 -20.93
C HIS A 94 11.94 -4.25 -20.01
N TYR A 95 11.87 -3.17 -19.24
CA TYR A 95 12.97 -2.73 -18.37
C TYR A 95 12.93 -3.37 -16.98
N PHE A 96 11.76 -3.46 -16.35
CA PHE A 96 11.61 -3.93 -14.96
C PHE A 96 11.21 -5.41 -14.88
N ASP A 97 11.75 -6.10 -13.88
CA ASP A 97 11.31 -7.44 -13.50
C ASP A 97 10.03 -7.38 -12.67
N LYS A 98 9.91 -6.36 -11.81
CA LYS A 98 8.77 -6.14 -10.93
C LYS A 98 8.37 -4.67 -10.89
N ILE A 99 7.06 -4.46 -10.76
CA ILE A 99 6.48 -3.16 -10.39
C ILE A 99 5.63 -3.35 -9.15
N VAL A 100 5.80 -2.44 -8.17
CA VAL A 100 4.95 -2.30 -7.00
C VAL A 100 4.20 -0.98 -7.13
N SER A 101 2.88 -0.99 -6.89
CA SER A 101 2.04 0.21 -6.94
C SER A 101 0.91 0.05 -5.93
N PHE A 102 0.97 0.76 -4.82
CA PHE A 102 -0.01 0.66 -3.75
C PHE A 102 -0.76 1.96 -3.55
N GLU A 103 -2.11 1.87 -3.49
CA GLU A 103 -3.01 3.01 -3.30
C GLU A 103 -2.71 4.14 -4.29
N THR A 104 -2.83 3.85 -5.59
CA THR A 104 -2.38 4.76 -6.65
C THR A 104 -3.41 4.95 -7.76
N ILE A 105 -3.93 3.86 -8.33
CA ILE A 105 -4.77 3.92 -9.54
C ILE A 105 -6.12 4.62 -9.30
N GLU A 106 -6.57 4.70 -8.07
CA GLU A 106 -7.77 5.43 -7.64
C GLU A 106 -7.63 6.94 -7.73
N HIS A 107 -6.41 7.48 -7.78
CA HIS A 107 -6.12 8.91 -7.82
C HIS A 107 -6.07 9.50 -9.23
N THR A 108 -6.24 8.70 -10.29
CA THR A 108 -6.18 9.18 -11.68
C THR A 108 -7.33 8.69 -12.53
N GLY A 109 -7.90 9.58 -13.36
CA GLY A 109 -8.84 9.18 -14.41
C GLY A 109 -8.17 8.42 -15.56
N GLN A 110 -6.85 8.45 -15.66
CA GLN A 110 -6.04 7.78 -16.71
C GLN A 110 -5.54 6.39 -16.28
N TYR A 111 -6.25 5.73 -15.36
CA TYR A 111 -5.87 4.43 -14.80
C TYR A 111 -5.63 3.33 -15.85
N ARG A 112 -6.39 3.34 -16.97
CA ARG A 112 -6.18 2.39 -18.08
C ARG A 112 -4.82 2.59 -18.74
N GLN A 113 -4.44 3.85 -18.97
CA GLN A 113 -3.15 4.21 -19.51
C GLN A 113 -2.03 3.84 -18.53
N MET A 114 -2.21 4.11 -17.24
CA MET A 114 -1.26 3.75 -16.19
C MET A 114 -1.00 2.23 -16.17
N VAL A 115 -2.05 1.40 -16.19
CA VAL A 115 -1.93 -0.05 -16.23
C VAL A 115 -1.24 -0.54 -17.52
N SER A 116 -1.53 0.10 -18.67
CA SER A 116 -0.85 -0.18 -19.94
C SER A 116 0.64 0.16 -19.90
N GLU A 117 1.01 1.29 -19.29
CA GLU A 117 2.42 1.68 -19.09
C GLU A 117 3.15 0.71 -18.18
N PHE A 118 2.50 0.25 -17.10
CA PHE A 118 3.08 -0.80 -16.25
C PHE A 118 3.36 -2.07 -17.04
N ALA A 119 2.38 -2.50 -17.84
CA ALA A 119 2.57 -3.67 -18.70
C ALA A 119 3.67 -3.43 -19.76
N ARG A 120 3.78 -2.24 -20.35
CA ARG A 120 4.80 -1.90 -21.35
C ARG A 120 6.21 -2.04 -20.78
N VAL A 121 6.47 -1.40 -19.64
CA VAL A 121 7.83 -1.36 -19.05
C VAL A 121 8.22 -2.64 -18.32
N LEU A 122 7.28 -3.56 -18.03
CA LEU A 122 7.58 -4.88 -17.49
C LEU A 122 8.17 -5.80 -18.56
N LYS A 123 9.18 -6.57 -18.19
CA LYS A 123 9.74 -7.65 -19.00
C LYS A 123 8.68 -8.74 -19.26
N PRO A 124 8.80 -9.53 -20.33
CA PRO A 124 8.02 -10.77 -20.47
C PRO A 124 8.21 -11.66 -19.23
N GLY A 125 7.11 -12.12 -18.63
CA GLY A 125 7.12 -12.86 -17.36
C GLY A 125 7.36 -12.03 -16.10
N GLY A 126 7.53 -10.71 -16.24
CA GLY A 126 7.59 -9.76 -15.13
C GLY A 126 6.26 -9.65 -14.40
N MET A 127 6.25 -9.07 -13.21
CA MET A 127 5.06 -9.01 -12.36
C MET A 127 4.74 -7.58 -11.91
N LEU A 128 3.45 -7.23 -11.93
CA LEU A 128 2.88 -6.11 -11.21
C LEU A 128 2.28 -6.60 -9.89
N ILE A 129 2.62 -5.92 -8.79
CA ILE A 129 2.00 -6.11 -7.47
C ILE A 129 1.29 -4.80 -7.13
N LEU A 130 -0.04 -4.83 -7.03
CA LEU A 130 -0.87 -3.65 -6.94
C LEU A 130 -1.85 -3.76 -5.78
N SER A 131 -2.13 -2.62 -5.10
CA SER A 131 -3.29 -2.50 -4.22
C SER A 131 -4.09 -1.24 -4.53
N THR A 132 -5.39 -1.30 -4.22
CA THR A 132 -6.32 -0.17 -4.33
C THR A 132 -7.53 -0.41 -3.40
N PRO A 133 -8.22 0.63 -2.93
CA PRO A 133 -9.43 0.47 -2.14
C PRO A 133 -10.49 -0.38 -2.84
N ASN A 134 -11.25 -1.12 -2.05
CA ASN A 134 -12.36 -1.92 -2.52
C ASN A 134 -13.67 -1.13 -2.39
N ARG A 135 -14.24 -0.68 -3.52
CA ARG A 135 -15.49 0.08 -3.54
C ARG A 135 -16.65 -0.65 -2.86
N GLU A 136 -16.72 -1.98 -2.99
CA GLU A 136 -17.81 -2.78 -2.40
C GLU A 136 -17.83 -2.70 -0.86
N VAL A 137 -16.69 -2.36 -0.24
CA VAL A 137 -16.52 -2.25 1.23
C VAL A 137 -16.36 -0.79 1.67
N MET A 138 -15.60 0.01 0.91
CA MET A 138 -15.26 1.39 1.32
C MET A 138 -16.34 2.39 0.94
N SER A 139 -17.03 2.18 -0.20
CA SER A 139 -18.04 3.08 -0.75
C SER A 139 -19.22 2.28 -1.34
N PRO A 140 -19.92 1.45 -0.52
CA PRO A 140 -20.93 0.49 -1.01
C PRO A 140 -22.17 1.17 -1.61
N ASP A 141 -22.43 2.41 -1.24
CA ASP A 141 -23.52 3.27 -1.79
C ASP A 141 -23.08 4.07 -3.03
N GLY A 142 -21.84 3.89 -3.48
CA GLY A 142 -21.25 4.61 -4.59
C GLY A 142 -20.70 6.00 -4.25
N ASN A 143 -20.87 6.46 -3.01
CA ASN A 143 -20.35 7.75 -2.56
C ASN A 143 -18.91 7.58 -2.06
N ILE A 144 -17.94 8.04 -2.86
CA ILE A 144 -16.53 8.04 -2.49
C ILE A 144 -16.30 9.09 -1.40
N VAL A 145 -15.90 8.64 -0.21
CA VAL A 145 -15.72 9.51 0.97
C VAL A 145 -14.37 10.22 0.93
N ASN A 146 -13.34 9.56 0.36
CA ASN A 146 -12.01 10.12 0.29
C ASN A 146 -11.95 11.19 -0.82
N PRO A 147 -11.69 12.48 -0.49
CA PRO A 147 -11.70 13.56 -1.49
C PRO A 147 -10.56 13.48 -2.51
N TYR A 148 -9.57 12.63 -2.29
CA TYR A 148 -8.44 12.41 -3.20
C TYR A 148 -8.69 11.27 -4.18
N HIS A 149 -9.68 10.41 -3.95
CA HIS A 149 -10.04 9.35 -4.87
C HIS A 149 -10.93 9.90 -5.98
N ILE A 150 -10.48 9.78 -7.22
CA ILE A 150 -11.29 10.09 -8.41
C ILE A 150 -12.27 8.97 -8.66
N GLN A 151 -11.86 7.74 -8.34
CA GLN A 151 -12.67 6.54 -8.45
C GLN A 151 -12.20 5.45 -7.51
N GLU A 152 -13.05 4.48 -7.26
CA GLU A 152 -12.72 3.23 -6.58
C GLU A 152 -13.27 2.08 -7.43
N PHE A 153 -12.67 0.90 -7.33
CA PHE A 153 -13.01 -0.25 -8.16
C PHE A 153 -13.73 -1.32 -7.35
N THR A 154 -14.75 -1.93 -7.92
CA THR A 154 -15.23 -3.23 -7.44
C THR A 154 -14.22 -4.32 -7.78
N TYR A 155 -14.35 -5.48 -7.16
CA TYR A 155 -13.52 -6.64 -7.45
C TYR A 155 -13.52 -7.01 -8.94
N ASP A 156 -14.70 -7.04 -9.55
CA ASP A 156 -14.86 -7.44 -10.95
C ASP A 156 -14.29 -6.38 -11.91
N GLU A 157 -14.50 -5.09 -11.63
CA GLU A 157 -13.94 -3.98 -12.43
C GLU A 157 -12.41 -3.98 -12.41
N LEU A 158 -11.81 -4.13 -11.21
CA LEU A 158 -10.37 -4.18 -11.09
C LEU A 158 -9.79 -5.41 -11.80
N LYS A 159 -10.40 -6.57 -11.58
CA LYS A 159 -9.98 -7.82 -12.24
C LYS A 159 -10.02 -7.69 -13.75
N GLN A 160 -11.15 -7.22 -14.33
CA GLN A 160 -11.29 -7.01 -15.77
C GLN A 160 -10.26 -6.01 -16.31
N LEU A 161 -10.01 -4.90 -15.58
CA LEU A 161 -8.99 -3.92 -15.94
C LEU A 161 -7.61 -4.58 -16.05
N LEU A 162 -7.21 -5.36 -15.06
CA LEU A 162 -5.90 -6.00 -15.02
C LEU A 162 -5.77 -7.13 -16.07
N GLU A 163 -6.81 -7.92 -16.29
CA GLU A 163 -6.85 -8.97 -17.32
C GLU A 163 -6.75 -8.42 -18.76
N SER A 164 -7.02 -7.12 -18.97
CA SER A 164 -6.83 -6.49 -20.28
C SER A 164 -5.35 -6.33 -20.69
N SER A 165 -4.43 -6.39 -19.73
CA SER A 165 -2.99 -6.12 -19.94
C SER A 165 -2.07 -7.22 -19.42
N PHE A 166 -2.57 -8.14 -18.60
CA PHE A 166 -1.80 -9.21 -17.96
C PHE A 166 -2.39 -10.59 -18.25
N SER A 167 -1.52 -11.55 -18.53
CA SER A 167 -1.90 -12.92 -18.88
C SER A 167 -2.41 -13.74 -17.69
N LYS A 168 -1.97 -13.40 -16.48
CA LYS A 168 -2.43 -14.02 -15.23
C LYS A 168 -2.69 -12.93 -14.19
N VAL A 169 -3.85 -12.96 -13.56
CA VAL A 169 -4.26 -12.03 -12.50
C VAL A 169 -4.73 -12.83 -11.30
N GLN A 170 -3.99 -12.74 -10.21
CA GLN A 170 -4.38 -13.31 -8.92
C GLN A 170 -4.86 -12.19 -8.02
N MET A 171 -6.14 -12.22 -7.67
CA MET A 171 -6.77 -11.26 -6.76
C MET A 171 -6.85 -11.84 -5.35
N THR A 172 -6.51 -11.00 -4.37
CA THR A 172 -6.71 -11.25 -2.95
C THR A 172 -7.23 -9.98 -2.29
N GLY A 173 -7.66 -10.08 -1.04
CA GLY A 173 -8.12 -8.91 -0.29
C GLY A 173 -7.37 -8.76 1.02
N GLN A 174 -6.84 -7.58 1.32
CA GLN A 174 -6.24 -7.31 2.61
C GLN A 174 -7.31 -6.98 3.64
N ARG A 175 -7.28 -7.68 4.78
CA ARG A 175 -8.18 -7.42 5.90
C ARG A 175 -7.46 -7.51 7.24
N TYR A 176 -8.07 -6.90 8.23
CA TYR A 176 -7.57 -6.89 9.59
C TYR A 176 -8.07 -8.14 10.36
N ARG A 177 -7.18 -9.04 10.76
CA ARG A 177 -7.52 -10.31 11.44
C ARG A 177 -8.32 -10.16 12.73
N ARG A 178 -8.08 -9.07 13.47
CA ARG A 178 -8.72 -8.86 14.78
C ARG A 178 -10.16 -8.39 14.71
N TYR A 179 -10.72 -8.11 13.52
CA TYR A 179 -12.16 -7.82 13.41
C TYR A 179 -13.02 -9.03 13.76
N ASP A 180 -12.46 -10.24 13.69
CA ASP A 180 -13.18 -11.49 13.96
C ASP A 180 -13.49 -11.74 15.46
N LYS A 181 -12.89 -10.96 16.38
CA LYS A 181 -13.12 -11.11 17.82
C LYS A 181 -13.61 -9.79 18.45
N LYS A 182 -14.91 -9.61 18.52
CA LYS A 182 -15.54 -8.57 19.36
C LYS A 182 -15.37 -8.97 20.83
N THR A 183 -14.31 -8.54 21.48
CA THR A 183 -14.16 -8.72 22.93
C THR A 183 -14.57 -7.44 23.66
N PHE A 184 -15.21 -7.59 24.83
CA PHE A 184 -15.58 -6.48 25.73
C PHE A 184 -14.38 -5.55 26.01
N ARG A 185 -13.19 -6.11 26.25
CA ARG A 185 -11.93 -5.35 26.40
C ARG A 185 -11.65 -4.39 25.25
N ARG A 186 -12.03 -4.73 24.02
CA ARG A 186 -11.80 -3.90 22.85
C ARG A 186 -12.76 -2.71 22.78
N SER A 187 -14.02 -2.92 23.16
CA SER A 187 -15.00 -1.81 23.23
C SER A 187 -14.62 -0.81 24.31
N VAL A 188 -14.18 -1.28 25.47
CA VAL A 188 -13.65 -0.44 26.57
C VAL A 188 -12.36 0.26 26.13
N GLY A 189 -11.45 -0.44 25.43
CA GLY A 189 -10.23 0.14 24.92
C GLY A 189 -10.45 1.25 23.90
N LYS A 190 -11.43 1.10 22.99
CA LYS A 190 -11.82 2.17 22.06
C LYS A 190 -12.40 3.40 22.74
N LEU A 191 -13.23 3.19 23.76
CA LEU A 191 -13.77 4.30 24.55
C LEU A 191 -12.65 5.02 25.30
N PHE A 192 -11.73 4.26 25.90
CA PHE A 192 -10.55 4.79 26.58
C PHE A 192 -9.61 5.52 25.62
N GLU A 193 -9.35 4.98 24.42
CA GLU A 193 -8.57 5.63 23.37
C GLU A 193 -9.17 7.00 23.00
N LYS A 194 -10.49 7.08 22.85
CA LYS A 194 -11.20 8.33 22.55
C LYS A 194 -11.08 9.34 23.69
N LEU A 195 -11.23 8.91 24.94
CA LEU A 195 -11.08 9.76 26.12
C LEU A 195 -9.61 10.16 26.35
N PHE A 196 -8.68 9.20 26.23
CA PHE A 196 -7.26 9.43 26.46
C PHE A 196 -6.64 10.35 25.40
N LEU A 197 -7.10 10.30 24.16
CA LEU A 197 -6.67 11.22 23.09
C LEU A 197 -7.20 12.63 23.29
N SER A 198 -8.30 12.84 24.01
CA SER A 198 -8.85 14.18 24.30
C SER A 198 -8.10 14.94 25.39
N PHE A 199 -7.36 14.26 26.28
CA PHE A 199 -6.66 14.86 27.44
C PHE A 199 -5.17 15.22 27.19
N GLY A 200 -4.78 15.55 25.95
CA GLY A 200 -3.41 16.03 25.67
C GLY A 200 -2.34 14.93 25.56
N VAL A 201 -2.71 13.67 25.78
CA VAL A 201 -1.83 12.49 25.65
C VAL A 201 -1.29 12.31 24.23
N ARG A 202 -1.90 12.96 23.23
CA ARG A 202 -1.36 13.05 21.85
C ARG A 202 0.07 13.60 21.79
N LYS A 203 0.48 14.41 22.77
CA LYS A 203 1.83 14.99 22.86
C LYS A 203 2.89 14.00 23.35
N LEU A 204 2.49 12.87 23.94
CA LEU A 204 3.44 11.85 24.38
C LEU A 204 3.98 11.04 23.18
N PRO A 205 5.26 10.60 23.23
CA PRO A 205 5.84 9.74 22.21
C PRO A 205 4.95 8.51 21.90
N TYR A 206 4.87 8.13 20.62
CA TYR A 206 4.08 6.99 20.18
C TYR A 206 4.43 5.69 20.95
N SER A 207 5.73 5.45 21.18
CA SER A 207 6.23 4.27 21.89
C SER A 207 5.61 4.12 23.28
N TRP A 208 5.51 5.21 24.02
CA TRP A 208 4.90 5.23 25.36
C TRP A 208 3.41 4.93 25.32
N ARG A 209 2.70 5.59 24.40
CA ARG A 209 1.25 5.38 24.21
C ARG A 209 0.94 3.95 23.79
N SER A 210 1.72 3.40 22.85
CA SER A 210 1.56 2.03 22.36
C SER A 210 1.89 0.99 23.44
N SER A 211 2.95 1.19 24.23
CA SER A 211 3.33 0.32 25.35
C SER A 211 2.25 0.30 26.42
N PHE A 212 1.67 1.46 26.75
CA PHE A 212 0.55 1.55 27.68
C PHE A 212 -0.66 0.77 27.16
N MET A 213 -1.08 0.99 25.91
CA MET A 213 -2.21 0.26 25.32
C MET A 213 -1.98 -1.25 25.31
N LYS A 214 -0.76 -1.68 24.99
CA LYS A 214 -0.39 -3.10 24.99
C LYS A 214 -0.44 -3.71 26.40
N ALA A 215 0.07 -3.00 27.40
CA ALA A 215 0.08 -3.46 28.81
C ALA A 215 -1.33 -3.59 29.40
N PHE A 216 -2.19 -2.60 29.20
CA PHE A 216 -3.54 -2.55 29.83
C PHE A 216 -4.63 -3.24 29.00
N PHE A 217 -4.56 -3.16 27.66
CA PHE A 217 -5.61 -3.67 26.78
C PHE A 217 -5.17 -4.87 25.93
N GLY A 218 -3.88 -5.22 25.96
CA GLY A 218 -3.34 -6.39 25.25
C GLY A 218 -3.14 -6.18 23.73
N TYR A 219 -3.25 -4.93 23.23
CA TYR A 219 -2.99 -4.60 21.82
C TYR A 219 -2.32 -3.23 21.69
N PRO A 220 -1.48 -3.02 20.65
CA PRO A 220 -0.82 -1.75 20.40
C PRO A 220 -1.83 -0.66 19.98
N LEU A 221 -1.45 0.61 20.10
CA LEU A 221 -2.30 1.76 19.75
C LEU A 221 -2.73 1.72 18.29
N TYR A 222 -1.81 1.35 17.39
CA TYR A 222 -2.10 1.16 15.97
C TYR A 222 -1.85 -0.28 15.54
N PRO A 223 -2.59 -0.80 14.54
CA PRO A 223 -2.36 -2.12 13.99
C PRO A 223 -0.91 -2.29 13.51
N GLN A 224 -0.36 -3.47 13.76
CA GLN A 224 0.95 -3.89 13.24
C GLN A 224 0.77 -4.74 11.97
N GLU A 225 1.82 -4.92 11.19
CA GLU A 225 1.80 -5.74 9.98
C GLU A 225 1.28 -7.16 10.22
N THR A 226 1.58 -7.75 11.37
CA THR A 226 1.12 -9.09 11.77
C THR A 226 -0.39 -9.18 12.06
N ASP A 227 -1.06 -8.04 12.20
CA ASP A 227 -2.50 -7.99 12.44
C ASP A 227 -3.32 -8.10 11.14
N PHE A 228 -2.67 -8.07 9.98
CA PHE A 228 -3.30 -8.18 8.67
C PHE A 228 -3.15 -9.56 8.05
N THR A 229 -3.93 -9.85 7.03
CA THR A 229 -3.86 -11.07 6.22
C THR A 229 -4.42 -10.82 4.83
N LEU A 230 -3.96 -11.61 3.86
CA LEU A 230 -4.60 -11.68 2.55
C LEU A 230 -5.67 -12.78 2.54
N GLU A 231 -6.89 -12.40 2.17
CA GLU A 231 -8.02 -13.29 1.95
C GLU A 231 -8.06 -13.71 0.48
N LYS A 232 -8.38 -14.97 0.22
CA LYS A 232 -8.46 -15.54 -1.13
C LYS A 232 -9.89 -15.86 -1.56
N ASP A 233 -10.81 -16.00 -0.61
CA ASP A 233 -12.22 -16.24 -0.90
C ASP A 233 -12.85 -14.98 -1.51
N VAL A 234 -13.40 -15.12 -2.72
CA VAL A 234 -13.94 -14.01 -3.50
C VAL A 234 -15.11 -13.31 -2.79
N LEU A 235 -16.00 -14.06 -2.12
CA LEU A 235 -17.13 -13.50 -1.41
C LEU A 235 -16.67 -12.66 -0.22
N ARG A 236 -15.63 -13.13 0.47
CA ARG A 236 -15.02 -12.38 1.57
C ARG A 236 -14.23 -11.17 1.08
N ILE A 237 -13.55 -11.28 -0.06
CA ILE A 237 -12.89 -10.11 -0.65
C ILE A 237 -13.92 -9.03 -0.93
N LYS A 238 -15.02 -9.38 -1.61
CA LYS A 238 -16.10 -8.43 -1.96
C LYS A 238 -16.79 -7.83 -0.74
N GLY A 239 -16.97 -8.60 0.35
CA GLY A 239 -17.77 -8.17 1.51
C GLY A 239 -17.00 -7.70 2.74
N GLU A 240 -15.71 -8.09 2.89
CA GLU A 240 -14.99 -7.91 4.16
C GLU A 240 -13.62 -7.23 4.02
N CYS A 241 -13.06 -7.14 2.81
CA CYS A 241 -11.71 -6.62 2.60
C CYS A 241 -11.76 -5.17 2.11
N PRO A 242 -11.32 -4.20 2.92
CA PRO A 242 -11.32 -2.79 2.50
C PRO A 242 -10.32 -2.47 1.38
N VAL A 243 -9.31 -3.32 1.19
CA VAL A 243 -8.29 -3.16 0.16
C VAL A 243 -8.19 -4.41 -0.69
N GLN A 244 -8.17 -4.23 -1.99
CA GLN A 244 -7.87 -5.27 -2.97
C GLN A 244 -6.37 -5.31 -3.20
N PHE A 245 -5.81 -6.51 -3.31
CA PHE A 245 -4.40 -6.76 -3.57
C PHE A 245 -4.27 -7.73 -4.74
N ALA A 246 -3.58 -7.32 -5.78
CA ALA A 246 -3.45 -8.09 -7.01
C ALA A 246 -1.98 -8.39 -7.32
N VAL A 247 -1.72 -9.61 -7.78
CA VAL A 247 -0.44 -10.03 -8.36
C VAL A 247 -0.71 -10.43 -9.80
N CYS A 248 -0.12 -9.68 -10.74
CA CYS A 248 -0.36 -9.85 -12.17
C CYS A 248 0.94 -10.24 -12.88
N GLN A 249 0.87 -11.20 -13.78
CA GLN A 249 2.01 -11.61 -14.62
C GLN A 249 1.78 -11.19 -16.07
N LYS A 250 2.80 -10.54 -16.65
CA LYS A 250 2.82 -10.19 -18.08
C LYS A 250 3.07 -11.40 -18.97
#